data_b4a1b7b41a2bbecf00d2e437fe223ced
#
_entry.id   b4a1b7b41a2bbecf00d2e437fe223ced
#
_cell.length_a   1.000
_cell.length_b   1.000
_cell.length_c   1.000
_cell.angle_alpha   90.00
_cell.angle_beta   90.00
_cell.angle_gamma   90.00
#
_symmetry.space_group_name_H-M   'P 1'
#
loop_
_entity.id
_entity.type
_entity.pdbx_description
1 polymer ?
#
loop_
_entity_poly.entity_id
_entity_poly.type
_entity_poly.pdbx_seq_one_letter_code
_entity_poly.pdbx_strand_id
1 'polypeptide(L)'
;MKHFRGIGFVRLTGRVSTLPTKMLSDLTKQYGVDTETLLPFKLVDFDSVESEVKALYDNEVQAIILNDRYKANVAEIEQYANFANETRSIYQITYVTKVDNSPIKVQEITKNPFNILISGNDTYGDVGELSRSDVNMVVTVNPTTKTVLLTSIPRDSYVDVYCDEQDACALGQKDKITHTGMYGINTTKQTVEKLLGITINYTFRANFSSVMDIVDAIGGIDVEIPEGMAVETFYANHTLEGVKEGMNHLEGERALAFARERYAYIDGDNQRVRNQQTVLKAIIAKATSPEIITNYASLLDAFQGAFDTTLSKDEITSLIKYQIKENPQWKFESYQLTGEGDQLFSPELGSTAYVTLVDPTSITMAHDKIEAVLHGKSADSITEPVSDFTSNEGYVPSSSSSDGLQEDYYDPYAGLQNYPDYTENNTYYDPSYYDQPLEDAAIPSNDLSLPEEEPIE
;
A
#
# COMPACT_ATOMS: atom_id res chain seq x y z
N MET A 1 25.16 -27.97 -26.04
CA MET A 1 24.79 -27.58 -24.67
C MET A 1 25.39 -26.21 -24.43
N LYS A 2 24.57 -25.16 -24.31
CA LYS A 2 25.05 -23.84 -23.87
C LYS A 2 25.38 -23.95 -22.38
N HIS A 3 26.58 -23.58 -21.99
CA HIS A 3 27.03 -23.65 -20.62
C HIS A 3 26.21 -22.63 -19.79
N PHE A 4 25.50 -23.10 -18.79
CA PHE A 4 24.87 -22.28 -17.78
C PHE A 4 25.99 -21.58 -16.99
N ARG A 5 25.97 -20.24 -16.92
CA ARG A 5 27.05 -19.46 -16.29
C ARG A 5 26.79 -19.19 -14.80
N GLY A 6 25.53 -19.13 -14.39
CA GLY A 6 25.19 -18.91 -12.98
C GLY A 6 23.71 -18.61 -12.75
N ILE A 7 23.30 -18.74 -11.50
CA ILE A 7 22.01 -18.26 -10.99
C ILE A 7 22.33 -17.22 -9.93
N GLY A 8 21.82 -16.00 -10.13
CA GLY A 8 21.94 -14.92 -9.15
C GLY A 8 20.94 -15.09 -8.01
N PHE A 9 21.27 -14.60 -6.84
CA PHE A 9 20.35 -14.40 -5.74
C PHE A 9 20.86 -13.31 -4.80
N VAL A 10 19.93 -12.60 -4.14
CA VAL A 10 20.26 -11.62 -3.10
C VAL A 10 20.41 -12.35 -1.77
N ARG A 11 21.54 -12.12 -1.10
CA ARG A 11 21.72 -12.58 0.27
C ARG A 11 21.04 -11.60 1.22
N LEU A 12 19.78 -11.84 1.55
CA LEU A 12 19.10 -11.10 2.60
C LEU A 12 19.61 -11.55 3.98
N THR A 13 19.90 -10.61 4.85
CA THR A 13 20.24 -10.89 6.25
C THR A 13 19.02 -11.44 6.98
N GLY A 14 19.08 -12.68 7.49
CA GLY A 14 17.99 -13.34 8.17
C GLY A 14 17.68 -14.74 7.64
N ARG A 15 16.50 -15.28 7.97
CA ARG A 15 16.04 -16.65 7.57
C ARG A 15 15.98 -16.90 6.05
N VAL A 16 15.99 -15.86 5.26
CA VAL A 16 15.92 -15.94 3.79
C VAL A 16 17.20 -16.53 3.18
N SER A 17 18.33 -16.49 3.88
CA SER A 17 19.59 -17.08 3.39
C SER A 17 19.54 -18.59 3.12
N THR A 18 18.54 -19.31 3.66
CA THR A 18 18.34 -20.75 3.42
C THR A 18 17.37 -21.04 2.28
N LEU A 19 16.63 -20.03 1.78
CA LEU A 19 15.66 -20.20 0.70
C LEU A 19 16.25 -20.70 -0.62
N PRO A 20 17.35 -20.12 -1.13
CA PRO A 20 17.98 -20.62 -2.34
C PRO A 20 18.40 -22.08 -2.24
N THR A 21 18.98 -22.46 -1.09
CA THR A 21 19.41 -23.86 -0.84
C THR A 21 18.22 -24.80 -0.79
N LYS A 22 17.13 -24.40 -0.13
CA LYS A 22 15.91 -25.18 -0.05
C LYS A 22 15.24 -25.31 -1.43
N MET A 23 15.12 -24.22 -2.17
CA MET A 23 14.60 -24.19 -3.54
C MET A 23 15.38 -25.12 -4.44
N LEU A 24 16.70 -25.07 -4.41
CA LEU A 24 17.56 -25.97 -5.16
C LEU A 24 17.36 -27.44 -4.75
N SER A 25 17.23 -27.72 -3.45
CA SER A 25 16.93 -29.07 -2.96
C SER A 25 15.58 -29.58 -3.46
N ASP A 26 14.55 -28.73 -3.48
CA ASP A 26 13.22 -29.11 -3.95
C ASP A 26 13.18 -29.29 -5.47
N LEU A 27 13.86 -28.44 -6.24
CA LEU A 27 14.07 -28.62 -7.69
C LEU A 27 14.76 -29.96 -7.98
N THR A 28 15.79 -30.29 -7.22
CA THR A 28 16.51 -31.54 -7.36
C THR A 28 15.62 -32.76 -7.12
N LYS A 29 14.80 -32.72 -6.07
CA LYS A 29 13.85 -33.79 -5.76
C LYS A 29 12.79 -33.95 -6.85
N GLN A 30 12.28 -32.82 -7.37
CA GLN A 30 11.23 -32.81 -8.39
C GLN A 30 11.71 -33.37 -9.74
N TYR A 31 12.94 -33.11 -10.12
CA TYR A 31 13.49 -33.51 -11.41
C TYR A 31 14.41 -34.72 -11.31
N GLY A 32 14.54 -35.35 -10.14
CA GLY A 32 15.32 -36.57 -9.95
C GLY A 32 16.82 -36.41 -10.18
N VAL A 33 17.34 -35.20 -10.04
CA VAL A 33 18.75 -34.88 -10.25
C VAL A 33 19.50 -35.02 -8.93
N ASP A 34 20.54 -35.82 -8.87
CA ASP A 34 21.36 -35.99 -7.67
C ASP A 34 22.20 -34.73 -7.39
N THR A 35 22.02 -34.14 -6.20
CA THR A 35 22.61 -32.85 -5.81
C THR A 35 24.13 -32.86 -5.72
N GLU A 36 24.76 -34.00 -5.50
CA GLU A 36 26.21 -34.08 -5.34
C GLU A 36 27.00 -34.09 -6.65
N THR A 37 26.33 -34.40 -7.76
CA THR A 37 27.05 -34.66 -9.02
C THR A 37 26.65 -33.77 -10.20
N LEU A 38 25.55 -33.02 -10.15
CA LEU A 38 24.99 -32.43 -11.39
C LEU A 38 24.26 -31.07 -11.24
N LEU A 39 24.67 -30.19 -10.35
CA LEU A 39 24.30 -28.80 -10.52
C LEU A 39 25.32 -28.07 -11.40
N PRO A 40 25.08 -27.96 -12.73
CA PRO A 40 26.01 -27.32 -13.64
C PRO A 40 26.00 -25.79 -13.51
N PHE A 41 25.39 -25.24 -12.46
CA PHE A 41 25.27 -23.82 -12.25
C PHE A 41 25.96 -23.39 -10.95
N LYS A 42 26.55 -22.21 -11.02
CA LYS A 42 27.18 -21.52 -9.91
C LYS A 42 26.19 -20.55 -9.32
N LEU A 43 25.99 -20.57 -8.00
CA LEU A 43 25.27 -19.51 -7.30
C LEU A 43 26.16 -18.27 -7.17
N VAL A 44 25.59 -17.11 -7.43
CA VAL A 44 26.24 -15.80 -7.33
C VAL A 44 25.43 -14.93 -6.38
N ASP A 45 26.06 -14.46 -5.32
CA ASP A 45 25.46 -13.56 -4.35
C ASP A 45 25.47 -12.12 -4.87
N PHE A 46 24.37 -11.37 -4.65
CA PHE A 46 24.24 -9.96 -4.93
C PHE A 46 23.85 -9.20 -3.67
N ASP A 47 24.25 -7.95 -3.59
CA ASP A 47 23.99 -7.09 -2.43
C ASP A 47 22.62 -6.40 -2.50
N SER A 48 22.01 -6.36 -3.69
CA SER A 48 20.69 -5.74 -3.92
C SER A 48 19.92 -6.44 -5.05
N VAL A 49 18.59 -6.28 -5.03
CA VAL A 49 17.71 -6.73 -6.11
C VAL A 49 18.07 -6.05 -7.43
N GLU A 50 18.41 -4.76 -7.39
CA GLU A 50 18.81 -4.03 -8.61
C GLU A 50 20.07 -4.61 -9.24
N SER A 51 21.11 -4.90 -8.44
CA SER A 51 22.34 -5.52 -8.95
C SER A 51 22.11 -6.92 -9.49
N GLU A 52 21.21 -7.71 -8.88
CA GLU A 52 20.81 -9.03 -9.34
C GLU A 52 20.08 -8.96 -10.69
N VAL A 53 19.10 -8.06 -10.83
CA VAL A 53 18.36 -7.85 -12.07
C VAL A 53 19.28 -7.33 -13.16
N LYS A 54 20.16 -6.37 -12.84
CA LYS A 54 21.16 -5.88 -13.79
C LYS A 54 22.03 -7.01 -14.34
N ALA A 55 22.52 -7.89 -13.50
CA ALA A 55 23.33 -9.03 -13.91
C ALA A 55 22.58 -10.00 -14.83
N LEU A 56 21.24 -10.14 -14.68
CA LEU A 56 20.40 -10.90 -15.61
C LEU A 56 20.35 -10.22 -16.98
N TYR A 57 20.13 -8.90 -17.04
CA TYR A 57 20.08 -8.14 -18.30
C TYR A 57 21.45 -8.08 -19.00
N ASP A 58 22.53 -7.98 -18.25
CA ASP A 58 23.90 -7.98 -18.77
C ASP A 58 24.37 -9.41 -19.19
N ASN A 59 23.53 -10.43 -19.00
CA ASN A 59 23.86 -11.84 -19.24
C ASN A 59 25.06 -12.37 -18.43
N GLU A 60 25.33 -11.79 -17.28
CA GLU A 60 26.30 -12.28 -16.32
C GLU A 60 25.78 -13.54 -15.64
N VAL A 61 24.48 -13.58 -15.37
CA VAL A 61 23.73 -14.76 -14.91
C VAL A 61 22.65 -15.14 -15.90
N GLN A 62 22.20 -16.41 -15.92
CA GLN A 62 21.17 -16.89 -16.83
C GLN A 62 19.78 -16.97 -16.20
N ALA A 63 19.72 -16.93 -14.88
CA ALA A 63 18.49 -16.88 -14.09
C ALA A 63 18.77 -16.16 -12.78
N ILE A 64 17.72 -15.68 -12.15
CA ILE A 64 17.74 -15.10 -10.81
C ILE A 64 16.72 -15.79 -9.93
N ILE A 65 16.91 -15.73 -8.62
CA ILE A 65 15.94 -16.20 -7.62
C ILE A 65 15.34 -14.97 -6.96
N LEU A 66 14.26 -14.50 -7.52
CA LEU A 66 13.55 -13.32 -7.05
C LEU A 66 12.33 -13.74 -6.22
N ASN A 67 12.12 -13.08 -5.08
CA ASN A 67 10.87 -13.20 -4.36
C ASN A 67 9.80 -12.38 -5.10
N ASP A 68 8.60 -12.94 -5.30
CA ASP A 68 7.52 -12.31 -6.07
C ASP A 68 7.18 -10.90 -5.58
N ARG A 69 7.32 -10.62 -4.28
CA ARG A 69 7.11 -9.29 -3.70
C ARG A 69 7.98 -8.17 -4.31
N TYR A 70 9.13 -8.53 -4.91
CA TYR A 70 10.03 -7.55 -5.52
C TYR A 70 9.68 -7.21 -6.98
N LYS A 71 8.77 -7.93 -7.62
CA LYS A 71 8.41 -7.67 -9.03
C LYS A 71 7.95 -6.23 -9.26
N ALA A 72 7.10 -5.71 -8.35
CA ALA A 72 6.63 -4.33 -8.43
C ALA A 72 7.78 -3.32 -8.23
N ASN A 73 8.71 -3.60 -7.30
CA ASN A 73 9.85 -2.73 -7.05
C ASN A 73 10.80 -2.68 -8.25
N VAL A 74 11.04 -3.82 -8.91
CA VAL A 74 11.87 -3.88 -10.13
C VAL A 74 11.24 -3.05 -11.25
N ALA A 75 9.91 -3.10 -11.40
CA ALA A 75 9.20 -2.34 -12.42
C ALA A 75 9.22 -0.80 -12.17
N GLU A 76 9.50 -0.34 -10.94
CA GLU A 76 9.69 1.10 -10.64
C GLU A 76 11.05 1.63 -11.08
N ILE A 77 12.01 0.75 -11.36
CA ILE A 77 13.30 1.16 -11.91
C ILE A 77 13.13 1.36 -13.42
N GLU A 78 13.25 2.59 -13.89
CA GLU A 78 12.97 3.02 -15.28
C GLU A 78 13.51 2.05 -16.33
N GLN A 79 14.78 1.63 -16.18
CA GLN A 79 15.44 0.71 -17.12
C GLN A 79 14.89 -0.72 -17.11
N TYR A 80 14.08 -1.10 -16.09
CA TYR A 80 13.50 -2.44 -15.92
C TYR A 80 11.96 -2.41 -15.86
N ALA A 81 11.34 -1.31 -16.29
CA ALA A 81 9.88 -1.14 -16.26
C ALA A 81 9.12 -2.30 -16.96
N ASN A 82 9.73 -2.90 -17.96
CA ASN A 82 9.16 -4.03 -18.70
C ASN A 82 9.64 -5.42 -18.22
N PHE A 83 10.22 -5.51 -17.03
CA PHE A 83 10.81 -6.74 -16.50
C PHE A 83 9.88 -7.95 -16.59
N ALA A 84 8.60 -7.79 -16.25
CA ALA A 84 7.62 -8.86 -16.27
C ALA A 84 7.36 -9.45 -17.67
N ASN A 85 7.49 -8.62 -18.74
CA ASN A 85 7.30 -9.04 -20.13
C ASN A 85 8.57 -9.62 -20.76
N GLU A 86 9.71 -9.15 -20.31
CA GLU A 86 11.01 -9.51 -20.86
C GLU A 86 11.56 -10.78 -20.20
N THR A 87 10.98 -11.19 -19.06
CA THR A 87 11.36 -12.35 -18.28
C THR A 87 10.22 -13.36 -18.17
N ARG A 88 10.51 -14.55 -17.74
CA ARG A 88 9.52 -15.58 -17.42
C ARG A 88 9.89 -16.32 -16.16
N SER A 89 8.92 -16.64 -15.33
CA SER A 89 9.11 -17.57 -14.22
C SER A 89 9.33 -18.99 -14.81
N ILE A 90 10.45 -19.59 -14.46
CA ILE A 90 10.77 -20.98 -14.86
C ILE A 90 10.43 -21.97 -13.74
N TYR A 91 10.32 -21.48 -12.51
CA TYR A 91 9.97 -22.26 -11.33
C TYR A 91 9.48 -21.34 -10.23
N GLN A 92 8.46 -21.77 -9.49
CA GLN A 92 7.90 -21.03 -8.35
C GLN A 92 7.71 -21.96 -7.16
N ILE A 93 8.08 -21.50 -5.98
CA ILE A 93 7.82 -22.14 -4.70
C ILE A 93 7.11 -21.16 -3.78
N THR A 94 6.01 -21.60 -3.18
CA THR A 94 5.31 -20.84 -2.16
C THR A 94 5.63 -21.39 -0.79
N TYR A 95 6.07 -20.53 0.12
CA TYR A 95 6.25 -20.83 1.53
C TYR A 95 5.21 -20.08 2.35
N VAL A 96 4.47 -20.82 3.16
CA VAL A 96 3.53 -20.24 4.13
C VAL A 96 4.26 -20.11 5.46
N THR A 97 4.51 -18.88 5.90
CA THR A 97 4.97 -18.57 7.25
C THR A 97 3.75 -18.34 8.13
N LYS A 98 3.66 -19.03 9.26
CA LYS A 98 2.64 -18.73 10.26
C LYS A 98 3.14 -17.58 11.11
N VAL A 99 2.57 -16.42 10.93
CA VAL A 99 2.77 -15.25 11.80
C VAL A 99 1.59 -15.20 12.77
N ASP A 100 1.86 -14.95 14.04
CA ASP A 100 0.79 -14.71 15.02
C ASP A 100 0.25 -13.29 14.83
N ASN A 101 -0.87 -13.20 14.15
CA ASN A 101 -1.59 -11.95 13.94
C ASN A 101 -2.86 -11.91 14.82
N SER A 102 -2.76 -12.47 16.04
CA SER A 102 -3.89 -12.48 16.96
C SER A 102 -4.29 -11.06 17.36
N PRO A 103 -5.59 -10.72 17.29
CA PRO A 103 -6.05 -9.40 17.68
C PRO A 103 -5.95 -9.18 19.20
N ILE A 104 -5.69 -7.93 19.59
CA ILE A 104 -5.89 -7.48 20.96
C ILE A 104 -7.38 -7.17 21.13
N LYS A 105 -8.14 -8.20 21.53
CA LYS A 105 -9.61 -8.11 21.61
C LYS A 105 -10.09 -7.04 22.57
N VAL A 106 -11.04 -6.24 22.11
CA VAL A 106 -11.72 -5.22 22.90
C VAL A 106 -12.97 -5.84 23.51
N GLN A 107 -13.09 -5.78 24.85
CA GLN A 107 -14.33 -6.17 25.52
C GLN A 107 -15.44 -5.19 25.16
N GLU A 108 -16.65 -5.71 24.86
CA GLU A 108 -17.80 -4.90 24.49
C GLU A 108 -17.48 -3.85 23.41
N ILE A 109 -17.04 -4.30 22.23
CA ILE A 109 -16.60 -3.47 21.10
C ILE A 109 -17.62 -2.38 20.68
N THR A 110 -18.88 -2.51 21.08
CA THR A 110 -19.94 -1.51 20.86
C THR A 110 -19.97 -0.40 21.91
N LYS A 111 -19.13 -0.48 22.93
CA LYS A 111 -19.07 0.52 24.03
C LYS A 111 -17.68 1.10 24.21
N ASN A 112 -16.65 0.28 24.04
CA ASN A 112 -15.27 0.68 24.24
C ASN A 112 -14.60 1.10 22.93
N PRO A 113 -13.74 2.11 22.95
CA PRO A 113 -13.04 2.57 21.77
C PRO A 113 -11.94 1.60 21.36
N PHE A 114 -11.56 1.65 20.07
CA PHE A 114 -10.55 0.79 19.50
C PHE A 114 -9.91 1.38 18.23
N ASN A 115 -8.73 0.88 17.88
CA ASN A 115 -8.01 1.21 16.68
C ASN A 115 -8.00 0.03 15.70
N ILE A 116 -8.24 0.31 14.43
CA ILE A 116 -8.07 -0.63 13.31
C ILE A 116 -7.00 -0.07 12.38
N LEU A 117 -5.99 -0.88 12.02
CA LEU A 117 -5.10 -0.56 10.92
C LEU A 117 -5.74 -1.03 9.61
N ILE A 118 -5.95 -0.11 8.68
CA ILE A 118 -6.27 -0.41 7.30
C ILE A 118 -4.98 -0.38 6.49
N SER A 119 -4.67 -1.51 5.83
CA SER A 119 -3.56 -1.65 4.89
C SER A 119 -4.11 -1.98 3.52
N GLY A 120 -3.84 -1.12 2.55
CA GLY A 120 -4.23 -1.31 1.15
C GLY A 120 -3.05 -1.76 0.32
N ASN A 121 -3.14 -2.93 -0.28
CA ASN A 121 -2.12 -3.50 -1.16
C ASN A 121 -2.34 -3.02 -2.60
N ASP A 122 -1.25 -2.83 -3.35
CA ASP A 122 -1.25 -2.35 -4.73
C ASP A 122 -1.37 -3.49 -5.77
N THR A 123 -2.15 -4.52 -5.45
CA THR A 123 -2.33 -5.72 -6.27
C THR A 123 -3.79 -5.98 -6.61
N TYR A 124 -4.01 -6.79 -7.65
CA TYR A 124 -5.29 -7.41 -7.97
C TYR A 124 -5.27 -8.90 -7.57
N GLY A 125 -6.42 -9.51 -7.44
CA GLY A 125 -6.55 -10.95 -7.17
C GLY A 125 -6.59 -11.29 -5.70
N ASP A 126 -5.78 -12.25 -5.24
CA ASP A 126 -5.81 -12.75 -3.87
C ASP A 126 -5.28 -11.71 -2.88
N VAL A 127 -6.12 -11.31 -1.92
CA VAL A 127 -5.75 -10.38 -0.85
C VAL A 127 -4.63 -10.93 0.06
N GLY A 128 -4.40 -12.23 0.03
CA GLY A 128 -3.33 -12.91 0.78
C GLY A 128 -1.93 -12.68 0.22
N GLU A 129 -1.80 -12.21 -1.02
CA GLU A 129 -0.49 -11.93 -1.61
C GLU A 129 0.24 -10.82 -0.87
N LEU A 130 1.54 -11.03 -0.65
CA LEU A 130 2.40 -10.05 -0.01
C LEU A 130 2.87 -9.03 -1.04
N SER A 131 2.51 -7.78 -0.83
CA SER A 131 2.92 -6.66 -1.66
C SER A 131 3.09 -5.40 -0.82
N ARG A 132 3.41 -4.29 -1.46
CA ARG A 132 3.54 -3.00 -0.78
C ARG A 132 2.20 -2.60 -0.15
N SER A 133 2.28 -1.97 1.02
CA SER A 133 1.14 -1.34 1.69
C SER A 133 1.05 0.13 1.27
N ASP A 134 0.36 0.39 0.17
CA ASP A 134 0.24 1.74 -0.40
C ASP A 134 -0.78 2.61 0.32
N VAL A 135 -1.67 2.00 1.10
CA VAL A 135 -2.56 2.68 2.03
C VAL A 135 -2.23 2.24 3.44
N ASN A 136 -1.85 3.19 4.30
CA ASN A 136 -1.61 2.96 5.71
C ASN A 136 -2.46 3.95 6.50
N MET A 137 -3.53 3.47 7.11
CA MET A 137 -4.49 4.33 7.81
C MET A 137 -4.92 3.70 9.12
N VAL A 138 -4.82 4.46 10.21
CA VAL A 138 -5.41 4.08 11.50
C VAL A 138 -6.82 4.65 11.59
N VAL A 139 -7.79 3.78 11.77
CA VAL A 139 -9.19 4.14 12.03
C VAL A 139 -9.45 3.99 13.51
N THR A 140 -9.57 5.10 14.22
CA THR A 140 -9.92 5.14 15.64
C THR A 140 -11.42 5.30 15.78
N VAL A 141 -12.08 4.33 16.41
CA VAL A 141 -13.53 4.29 16.58
C VAL A 141 -13.88 4.44 18.06
N ASN A 142 -14.72 5.41 18.39
CA ASN A 142 -15.32 5.52 19.73
C ASN A 142 -16.85 5.39 19.62
N PRO A 143 -17.41 4.21 19.92
CA PRO A 143 -18.86 3.98 19.81
C PRO A 143 -19.68 4.81 20.79
N THR A 144 -19.12 5.19 21.93
CA THR A 144 -19.82 5.98 22.97
C THR A 144 -20.03 7.41 22.50
N THR A 145 -19.01 8.05 21.92
CA THR A 145 -19.11 9.41 21.37
C THR A 145 -19.57 9.43 19.91
N LYS A 146 -19.66 8.25 19.27
CA LYS A 146 -20.01 8.11 17.85
C LYS A 146 -19.02 8.84 16.93
N THR A 147 -17.74 8.80 17.29
CA THR A 147 -16.66 9.46 16.55
C THR A 147 -15.79 8.43 15.86
N VAL A 148 -15.44 8.70 14.61
CA VAL A 148 -14.48 7.96 13.81
C VAL A 148 -13.40 8.93 13.34
N LEU A 149 -12.15 8.70 13.76
CA LEU A 149 -11.00 9.45 13.28
C LEU A 149 -10.22 8.61 12.26
N LEU A 150 -9.94 9.19 11.11
CA LEU A 150 -9.09 8.60 10.06
C LEU A 150 -7.72 9.25 10.09
N THR A 151 -6.69 8.52 10.51
CA THR A 151 -5.31 9.01 10.56
C THR A 151 -4.49 8.30 9.49
N SER A 152 -4.11 9.04 8.45
CA SER A 152 -3.37 8.51 7.29
C SER A 152 -1.87 8.74 7.45
N ILE A 153 -1.10 7.73 7.06
CA ILE A 153 0.36 7.76 7.00
C ILE A 153 0.76 7.64 5.52
N PRO A 154 1.39 8.67 4.92
CA PRO A 154 1.82 8.61 3.53
C PRO A 154 2.73 7.40 3.26
N ARG A 155 2.55 6.75 2.11
CA ARG A 155 3.25 5.49 1.78
C ARG A 155 4.78 5.62 1.75
N ASP A 156 5.27 6.80 1.38
CA ASP A 156 6.70 7.09 1.26
C ASP A 156 7.32 7.59 2.58
N SER A 157 6.57 7.57 3.70
CA SER A 157 7.07 7.92 5.04
C SER A 157 8.29 7.08 5.40
N TYR A 158 9.42 7.74 5.66
CA TYR A 158 10.70 7.11 6.00
C TYR A 158 10.79 6.87 7.50
N VAL A 159 10.52 5.64 7.92
CA VAL A 159 10.31 5.26 9.31
C VAL A 159 11.21 4.10 9.74
N ASP A 160 11.43 3.95 11.04
CA ASP A 160 12.10 2.77 11.58
C ASP A 160 11.19 1.54 11.39
N VAL A 161 11.64 0.61 10.55
CA VAL A 161 10.91 -0.64 10.31
C VAL A 161 11.00 -1.51 11.55
N TYR A 162 9.85 -2.00 12.01
CA TYR A 162 9.77 -2.86 13.19
C TYR A 162 9.01 -4.14 12.88
N CYS A 163 9.61 -5.28 13.23
CA CYS A 163 8.98 -6.59 13.09
C CYS A 163 9.50 -7.54 14.16
N ASP A 164 8.80 -8.65 14.36
CA ASP A 164 9.33 -9.77 15.10
C ASP A 164 10.59 -10.31 14.43
N GLU A 165 11.54 -10.85 15.21
CA GLU A 165 12.72 -11.53 14.69
C GLU A 165 12.38 -12.67 13.71
N GLN A 166 11.12 -13.15 13.72
CA GLN A 166 10.63 -14.21 12.86
C GLN A 166 10.29 -13.75 11.44
N ASP A 167 9.99 -12.46 11.23
CA ASP A 167 9.45 -11.94 9.96
C ASP A 167 10.54 -11.50 8.98
N ALA A 168 11.80 -11.56 9.38
CA ALA A 168 12.95 -11.30 8.51
C ALA A 168 12.87 -9.97 7.72
N CYS A 169 12.37 -8.92 8.34
CA CYS A 169 12.39 -7.57 7.76
C CYS A 169 13.71 -6.84 8.05
N ALA A 170 13.88 -5.64 7.49
CA ALA A 170 15.02 -4.76 7.78
C ALA A 170 14.91 -4.12 9.18
N LEU A 171 14.79 -4.95 10.22
CA LEU A 171 14.59 -4.53 11.61
C LEU A 171 15.63 -3.50 12.06
N GLY A 172 15.15 -2.37 12.58
CA GLY A 172 15.98 -1.29 13.09
C GLY A 172 16.64 -0.44 12.00
N GLN A 173 16.34 -0.67 10.73
CA GLN A 173 16.69 0.21 9.63
C GLN A 173 15.49 1.09 9.26
N LYS A 174 15.78 2.26 8.71
CA LYS A 174 14.72 3.11 8.16
C LYS A 174 14.44 2.74 6.71
N ASP A 175 13.16 2.69 6.38
CA ASP A 175 12.71 2.51 5.00
C ASP A 175 11.32 3.15 4.82
N LYS A 176 10.82 3.18 3.58
CA LYS A 176 9.44 3.60 3.31
C LYS A 176 8.46 2.67 4.01
N ILE A 177 7.43 3.22 4.63
CA ILE A 177 6.43 2.42 5.33
C ILE A 177 5.70 1.45 4.39
N THR A 178 5.56 1.80 3.10
CA THR A 178 4.94 0.93 2.09
C THR A 178 5.63 -0.43 1.98
N HIS A 179 6.96 -0.49 2.17
CA HIS A 179 7.74 -1.73 2.10
C HIS A 179 7.42 -2.70 3.24
N THR A 180 6.87 -2.22 4.35
CA THR A 180 6.48 -3.11 5.46
C THR A 180 5.41 -4.13 5.05
N GLY A 181 4.53 -3.77 4.10
CA GLY A 181 3.51 -4.67 3.55
C GLY A 181 4.08 -5.91 2.87
N MET A 182 5.30 -5.82 2.32
CA MET A 182 6.02 -6.91 1.69
C MET A 182 6.43 -8.02 2.68
N TYR A 183 6.41 -7.71 3.97
CA TYR A 183 6.63 -8.66 5.08
C TYR A 183 5.32 -9.10 5.73
N GLY A 184 4.20 -8.49 5.35
CA GLY A 184 2.87 -8.81 5.83
C GLY A 184 2.30 -7.76 6.79
N ILE A 185 0.99 -7.84 7.00
CA ILE A 185 0.22 -6.86 7.79
C ILE A 185 0.73 -6.69 9.22
N ASN A 186 1.33 -7.73 9.81
CA ASN A 186 1.85 -7.66 11.17
C ASN A 186 3.08 -6.73 11.26
N THR A 187 3.97 -6.77 10.28
CA THR A 187 5.11 -5.84 10.20
C THR A 187 4.63 -4.40 10.05
N THR A 188 3.64 -4.15 9.18
CA THR A 188 3.03 -2.83 9.03
C THR A 188 2.40 -2.37 10.35
N LYS A 189 1.64 -3.25 11.01
CA LYS A 189 1.01 -2.97 12.31
C LYS A 189 2.05 -2.55 13.36
N GLN A 190 3.07 -3.37 13.57
CA GLN A 190 4.09 -3.11 14.60
C GLN A 190 4.89 -1.83 14.30
N THR A 191 5.18 -1.57 13.02
CA THR A 191 5.83 -0.32 12.60
C THR A 191 4.96 0.90 12.89
N VAL A 192 3.66 0.84 12.60
CA VAL A 192 2.71 1.93 12.89
C VAL A 192 2.53 2.12 14.39
N GLU A 193 2.40 1.04 15.16
CA GLU A 193 2.33 1.11 16.63
C GLU A 193 3.57 1.79 17.23
N LYS A 194 4.74 1.46 16.69
CA LYS A 194 6.01 2.08 17.12
C LYS A 194 6.09 3.54 16.72
N LEU A 195 5.70 3.88 15.49
CA LEU A 195 5.74 5.24 14.96
C LEU A 195 4.83 6.18 15.75
N LEU A 196 3.59 5.75 15.99
CA LEU A 196 2.55 6.58 16.61
C LEU A 196 2.47 6.44 18.12
N GLY A 197 3.15 5.45 18.74
CA GLY A 197 3.06 5.19 20.17
C GLY A 197 1.67 4.73 20.64
N ILE A 198 0.93 4.01 19.81
CA ILE A 198 -0.44 3.56 20.06
C ILE A 198 -0.56 2.03 20.07
N THR A 199 -1.71 1.52 20.48
CA THR A 199 -2.08 0.11 20.33
C THR A 199 -3.08 -0.05 19.20
N ILE A 200 -2.82 -0.98 18.27
CA ILE A 200 -3.73 -1.37 17.19
C ILE A 200 -4.43 -2.67 17.61
N ASN A 201 -5.75 -2.60 17.79
CA ASN A 201 -6.56 -3.72 18.24
C ASN A 201 -6.83 -4.73 17.12
N TYR A 202 -7.14 -4.22 15.91
CA TYR A 202 -7.53 -5.01 14.77
C TYR A 202 -6.80 -4.56 13.50
N THR A 203 -6.72 -5.46 12.53
CA THR A 203 -6.22 -5.15 11.18
C THR A 203 -7.28 -5.42 10.14
N PHE A 204 -7.23 -4.68 9.05
CA PHE A 204 -8.04 -4.86 7.86
C PHE A 204 -7.13 -4.66 6.65
N ARG A 205 -7.01 -5.69 5.82
CA ARG A 205 -6.22 -5.66 4.59
C ARG A 205 -7.13 -5.82 3.39
N ALA A 206 -6.94 -4.98 2.40
CA ALA A 206 -7.64 -5.00 1.13
C ALA A 206 -6.66 -4.75 -0.02
N ASN A 207 -7.03 -5.13 -1.23
CA ASN A 207 -6.32 -4.81 -2.45
C ASN A 207 -7.27 -4.10 -3.44
N PHE A 208 -6.84 -3.87 -4.67
CA PHE A 208 -7.64 -3.18 -5.67
C PHE A 208 -8.95 -3.91 -5.98
N SER A 209 -8.90 -5.25 -6.16
CA SER A 209 -10.10 -6.06 -6.36
C SER A 209 -11.06 -5.95 -5.18
N SER A 210 -10.53 -6.00 -3.94
CA SER A 210 -11.31 -5.83 -2.72
C SER A 210 -12.11 -4.53 -2.70
N VAL A 211 -11.47 -3.41 -3.07
CA VAL A 211 -12.15 -2.09 -3.06
C VAL A 211 -13.29 -2.07 -4.07
N MET A 212 -13.05 -2.58 -5.29
CA MET A 212 -14.09 -2.65 -6.32
C MET A 212 -15.25 -3.53 -5.86
N ASP A 213 -14.99 -4.74 -5.41
CA ASP A 213 -16.00 -5.71 -4.98
C ASP A 213 -16.83 -5.19 -3.80
N ILE A 214 -16.20 -4.54 -2.81
CA ILE A 214 -16.89 -3.94 -1.67
C ILE A 214 -17.82 -2.81 -2.13
N VAL A 215 -17.31 -1.90 -2.97
CA VAL A 215 -18.10 -0.75 -3.45
C VAL A 215 -19.28 -1.22 -4.30
N ASP A 216 -19.07 -2.16 -5.20
CA ASP A 216 -20.14 -2.69 -6.07
C ASP A 216 -21.19 -3.47 -5.28
N ALA A 217 -20.76 -4.27 -4.30
CA ALA A 217 -21.69 -5.04 -3.46
C ALA A 217 -22.61 -4.17 -2.58
N ILE A 218 -22.14 -2.96 -2.19
CA ILE A 218 -23.00 -2.00 -1.46
C ILE A 218 -23.78 -1.06 -2.40
N GLY A 219 -23.69 -1.28 -3.73
CA GLY A 219 -24.41 -0.52 -4.75
C GLY A 219 -23.81 0.86 -5.03
N GLY A 220 -22.50 0.97 -5.00
CA GLY A 220 -21.74 2.21 -5.21
C GLY A 220 -21.68 3.11 -3.98
N ILE A 221 -20.88 4.15 -4.09
CA ILE A 221 -20.68 5.17 -3.04
C ILE A 221 -20.94 6.57 -3.57
N ASP A 222 -21.42 7.46 -2.71
CA ASP A 222 -21.63 8.85 -3.02
C ASP A 222 -20.53 9.69 -2.39
N VAL A 223 -19.82 10.48 -3.21
CA VAL A 223 -18.74 11.36 -2.80
C VAL A 223 -19.02 12.79 -3.20
N GLU A 224 -18.74 13.73 -2.31
CA GLU A 224 -18.85 15.16 -2.57
C GLU A 224 -17.47 15.70 -2.98
N ILE A 225 -17.39 16.29 -4.17
CA ILE A 225 -16.17 16.87 -4.72
C ILE A 225 -16.22 18.40 -4.52
N PRO A 226 -15.24 18.98 -3.79
CA PRO A 226 -15.16 20.42 -3.60
C PRO A 226 -15.01 21.20 -4.92
N GLU A 227 -15.36 22.49 -4.88
CA GLU A 227 -15.12 23.44 -5.98
C GLU A 227 -13.62 23.48 -6.34
N GLY A 228 -13.31 23.46 -7.62
CA GLY A 228 -11.95 23.42 -8.15
C GLY A 228 -11.26 22.06 -8.13
N MET A 229 -11.96 20.98 -7.69
CA MET A 229 -11.39 19.63 -7.58
C MET A 229 -11.98 18.65 -8.60
N ALA A 230 -12.69 19.14 -9.62
CA ALA A 230 -13.20 18.30 -10.71
C ALA A 230 -12.06 17.74 -11.55
N VAL A 231 -12.23 16.52 -12.03
CA VAL A 231 -11.30 15.83 -12.94
C VAL A 231 -12.12 15.28 -14.09
N GLU A 232 -11.77 15.64 -15.32
CA GLU A 232 -12.54 15.22 -16.51
C GLU A 232 -12.37 13.71 -16.77
N THR A 233 -11.13 13.23 -16.67
CA THR A 233 -10.75 11.82 -16.86
C THR A 233 -9.69 11.46 -15.82
N PHE A 234 -9.78 10.28 -15.23
CA PHE A 234 -8.75 9.84 -14.27
C PHE A 234 -7.44 9.49 -14.98
N TYR A 235 -6.31 9.99 -14.47
CA TYR A 235 -4.99 9.54 -14.92
C TYR A 235 -4.70 8.10 -14.49
N ALA A 236 -5.31 7.65 -13.38
CA ALA A 236 -5.20 6.27 -12.92
C ALA A 236 -5.90 5.26 -13.87
N ASN A 237 -6.91 5.70 -14.61
CA ASN A 237 -7.56 4.95 -15.70
C ASN A 237 -8.23 5.92 -16.69
N HIS A 238 -7.59 6.16 -17.82
CA HIS A 238 -8.06 7.09 -18.84
C HIS A 238 -9.34 6.69 -19.58
N THR A 239 -9.81 5.46 -19.39
CA THR A 239 -11.07 4.99 -20.01
C THR A 239 -12.29 5.42 -19.22
N LEU A 240 -12.11 5.86 -17.96
CA LEU A 240 -13.18 6.21 -17.06
C LEU A 240 -13.42 7.71 -17.00
N GLU A 241 -14.72 8.08 -17.00
CA GLU A 241 -15.14 9.44 -16.69
C GLU A 241 -14.71 9.80 -15.27
N GLY A 242 -14.08 10.96 -15.11
CA GLY A 242 -13.62 11.47 -13.83
C GLY A 242 -14.77 11.88 -12.88
N VAL A 243 -14.55 12.93 -12.11
CA VAL A 243 -15.52 13.48 -11.14
C VAL A 243 -15.80 14.94 -11.41
N LYS A 244 -17.04 15.37 -11.17
CA LYS A 244 -17.51 16.75 -11.26
C LYS A 244 -17.63 17.37 -9.87
N GLU A 245 -17.63 18.69 -9.78
CA GLU A 245 -17.94 19.37 -8.53
C GLU A 245 -19.33 18.97 -7.99
N GLY A 246 -19.45 18.86 -6.67
CA GLY A 246 -20.65 18.40 -6.00
C GLY A 246 -20.72 16.89 -5.87
N MET A 247 -21.96 16.36 -5.77
CA MET A 247 -22.17 14.93 -5.53
C MET A 247 -21.90 14.09 -6.78
N ASN A 248 -21.13 13.02 -6.62
CA ASN A 248 -20.85 12.00 -7.62
C ASN A 248 -21.19 10.63 -7.06
N HIS A 249 -21.83 9.79 -7.85
CA HIS A 249 -22.00 8.38 -7.57
C HIS A 249 -20.90 7.59 -8.27
N LEU A 250 -20.13 6.80 -7.50
CA LEU A 250 -19.01 6.02 -7.99
C LEU A 250 -19.26 4.54 -7.76
N GLU A 251 -19.22 3.75 -8.82
CA GLU A 251 -19.10 2.31 -8.79
C GLU A 251 -17.66 1.89 -8.50
N GLY A 252 -17.41 0.59 -8.26
CA GLY A 252 -16.15 0.09 -7.75
C GLY A 252 -14.93 0.54 -8.53
N GLU A 253 -14.96 0.40 -9.86
CA GLU A 253 -13.84 0.78 -10.72
C GLU A 253 -13.56 2.29 -10.70
N ARG A 254 -14.61 3.12 -10.74
CA ARG A 254 -14.47 4.58 -10.63
C ARG A 254 -14.05 5.02 -9.23
N ALA A 255 -14.53 4.35 -8.19
CA ALA A 255 -14.11 4.61 -6.81
C ALA A 255 -12.63 4.28 -6.59
N LEU A 256 -12.16 3.17 -7.17
CA LEU A 256 -10.75 2.79 -7.16
C LEU A 256 -9.90 3.81 -7.92
N ALA A 257 -10.32 4.21 -9.15
CA ALA A 257 -9.61 5.19 -9.94
C ALA A 257 -9.50 6.54 -9.21
N PHE A 258 -10.59 7.02 -8.57
CA PHE A 258 -10.59 8.22 -7.74
C PHE A 258 -9.65 8.10 -6.52
N ALA A 259 -9.65 6.95 -5.83
CA ALA A 259 -8.76 6.70 -4.70
C ALA A 259 -7.27 6.65 -5.10
N ARG A 260 -6.96 6.34 -6.35
CA ARG A 260 -5.60 6.27 -6.90
C ARG A 260 -5.14 7.56 -7.59
N GLU A 261 -6.07 8.49 -7.86
CA GLU A 261 -5.77 9.71 -8.60
C GLU A 261 -4.82 10.64 -7.85
N ARG A 262 -3.75 11.03 -8.50
CA ARG A 262 -2.75 11.96 -7.99
C ARG A 262 -2.29 13.00 -9.01
N TYR A 263 -2.19 12.62 -10.29
CA TYR A 263 -1.60 13.46 -11.32
C TYR A 263 -2.52 14.59 -11.78
N ALA A 264 -3.83 14.45 -11.56
CA ALA A 264 -4.78 15.52 -11.84
C ALA A 264 -4.70 16.69 -10.84
N TYR A 265 -3.95 16.55 -9.76
CA TYR A 265 -3.92 17.51 -8.65
C TYR A 265 -2.52 18.03 -8.39
N ILE A 266 -2.41 19.34 -8.09
CA ILE A 266 -1.13 19.98 -7.75
C ILE A 266 -0.48 19.32 -6.53
N ASP A 267 -1.29 18.92 -5.52
CA ASP A 267 -0.81 18.30 -4.30
C ASP A 267 -0.39 16.82 -4.47
N GLY A 268 -0.56 16.27 -5.68
CA GLY A 268 -0.09 14.94 -6.03
C GLY A 268 -0.50 13.85 -5.02
N ASP A 269 0.49 13.24 -4.40
CA ASP A 269 0.28 12.14 -3.45
C ASP A 269 -0.54 12.52 -2.21
N ASN A 270 -0.41 13.75 -1.73
CA ASN A 270 -1.21 14.24 -0.59
C ASN A 270 -2.70 14.29 -0.94
N GLN A 271 -3.05 14.65 -2.18
CA GLN A 271 -4.45 14.61 -2.60
C GLN A 271 -4.95 13.16 -2.74
N ARG A 272 -4.12 12.25 -3.22
CA ARG A 272 -4.47 10.82 -3.23
C ARG A 272 -4.84 10.31 -1.84
N VAL A 273 -4.08 10.66 -0.82
CA VAL A 273 -4.40 10.28 0.58
C VAL A 273 -5.76 10.85 1.00
N ARG A 274 -6.08 12.10 0.66
CA ARG A 274 -7.41 12.70 0.93
C ARG A 274 -8.54 12.00 0.17
N ASN A 275 -8.29 11.61 -1.09
CA ASN A 275 -9.24 10.84 -1.88
C ASN A 275 -9.51 9.46 -1.24
N GLN A 276 -8.47 8.75 -0.77
CA GLN A 276 -8.60 7.49 -0.03
C GLN A 276 -9.44 7.65 1.23
N GLN A 277 -9.23 8.72 2.01
CA GLN A 277 -10.08 9.02 3.18
C GLN A 277 -11.53 9.28 2.77
N THR A 278 -11.74 9.99 1.66
CA THR A 278 -13.08 10.29 1.15
C THR A 278 -13.80 9.02 0.72
N VAL A 279 -13.15 8.13 -0.02
CA VAL A 279 -13.70 6.82 -0.41
C VAL A 279 -14.02 5.97 0.82
N LEU A 280 -13.11 5.88 1.78
CA LEU A 280 -13.34 5.10 3.00
C LEU A 280 -14.53 5.65 3.82
N LYS A 281 -14.62 6.98 3.99
CA LYS A 281 -15.77 7.64 4.64
C LYS A 281 -17.08 7.29 3.93
N ALA A 282 -17.09 7.36 2.60
CA ALA A 282 -18.27 7.04 1.80
C ALA A 282 -18.68 5.56 1.90
N ILE A 283 -17.69 4.63 1.86
CA ILE A 283 -17.93 3.20 2.09
C ILE A 283 -18.56 2.97 3.46
N ILE A 284 -17.99 3.54 4.54
CA ILE A 284 -18.53 3.38 5.90
C ILE A 284 -19.94 3.97 5.98
N ALA A 285 -20.16 5.16 5.45
CA ALA A 285 -21.48 5.82 5.46
C ALA A 285 -22.53 4.98 4.71
N LYS A 286 -22.20 4.43 3.53
CA LYS A 286 -23.10 3.57 2.75
C LYS A 286 -23.33 2.24 3.47
N ALA A 287 -22.27 1.57 3.95
CA ALA A 287 -22.36 0.29 4.65
C ALA A 287 -23.17 0.37 5.96
N THR A 288 -23.20 1.54 6.59
CA THR A 288 -23.98 1.78 7.82
C THR A 288 -25.38 2.34 7.55
N SER A 289 -25.77 2.51 6.30
CA SER A 289 -27.11 2.99 5.92
C SER A 289 -28.19 1.93 6.19
N PRO A 290 -29.45 2.32 6.50
CA PRO A 290 -30.53 1.37 6.73
C PRO A 290 -30.81 0.42 5.55
N GLU A 291 -30.54 0.86 4.33
CA GLU A 291 -30.72 0.10 3.10
C GLU A 291 -29.82 -1.14 3.07
N ILE A 292 -28.53 -0.95 3.36
CA ILE A 292 -27.52 -2.01 3.35
C ILE A 292 -27.66 -2.93 4.56
N ILE A 293 -27.95 -2.37 5.73
CA ILE A 293 -28.08 -3.10 6.98
C ILE A 293 -29.15 -4.19 6.92
N THR A 294 -30.24 -3.99 6.16
CA THR A 294 -31.29 -5.00 6.00
C THR A 294 -30.82 -6.26 5.25
N ASN A 295 -29.75 -6.15 4.46
CA ASN A 295 -29.22 -7.22 3.61
C ASN A 295 -27.81 -7.68 4.05
N TYR A 296 -27.32 -7.26 5.23
CA TYR A 296 -25.93 -7.45 5.65
C TYR A 296 -25.44 -8.91 5.64
N ALA A 297 -26.34 -9.89 5.90
CA ALA A 297 -25.95 -11.31 5.90
C ALA A 297 -25.49 -11.77 4.51
N SER A 298 -26.24 -11.38 3.47
CA SER A 298 -25.86 -11.66 2.09
C SER A 298 -24.59 -10.93 1.67
N LEU A 299 -24.38 -9.72 2.19
CA LEU A 299 -23.17 -8.95 1.94
C LEU A 299 -21.94 -9.58 2.60
N LEU A 300 -22.05 -10.04 3.86
CA LEU A 300 -20.94 -10.73 4.52
C LEU A 300 -20.54 -12.02 3.79
N ASP A 301 -21.51 -12.74 3.22
CA ASP A 301 -21.23 -13.92 2.40
C ASP A 301 -20.56 -13.55 1.08
N ALA A 302 -21.00 -12.45 0.44
CA ALA A 302 -20.39 -11.93 -0.79
C ALA A 302 -18.96 -11.41 -0.57
N PHE A 303 -18.68 -10.87 0.60
CA PHE A 303 -17.35 -10.38 0.97
C PHE A 303 -16.37 -11.47 1.44
N GLN A 304 -16.78 -12.72 1.50
CA GLN A 304 -15.91 -13.81 1.92
C GLN A 304 -14.73 -13.96 0.95
N GLY A 305 -13.54 -13.59 1.41
CA GLY A 305 -12.31 -13.59 0.60
C GLY A 305 -11.99 -12.25 -0.07
N ALA A 306 -12.90 -11.27 -0.06
CA ALA A 306 -12.63 -9.95 -0.63
C ALA A 306 -11.66 -9.13 0.25
N PHE A 307 -11.51 -9.43 1.53
CA PHE A 307 -10.58 -8.77 2.44
C PHE A 307 -10.11 -9.73 3.53
N ASP A 308 -9.01 -9.38 4.19
CA ASP A 308 -8.47 -10.08 5.34
C ASP A 308 -8.57 -9.19 6.59
N THR A 309 -9.16 -9.72 7.67
CA THR A 309 -9.34 -8.95 8.92
C THR A 309 -9.23 -9.84 10.15
N THR A 310 -8.69 -9.25 11.22
CA THR A 310 -8.65 -9.89 12.54
C THR A 310 -9.90 -9.64 13.38
N LEU A 311 -10.86 -8.83 12.91
CA LEU A 311 -12.20 -8.74 13.51
C LEU A 311 -12.91 -10.08 13.36
N SER A 312 -13.40 -10.64 14.46
CA SER A 312 -14.19 -11.86 14.43
C SER A 312 -15.60 -11.60 13.85
N LYS A 313 -16.22 -12.65 13.30
CA LYS A 313 -17.63 -12.57 12.81
C LYS A 313 -18.60 -12.10 13.92
N ASP A 314 -18.34 -12.46 15.18
CA ASP A 314 -19.18 -12.04 16.31
C ASP A 314 -19.02 -10.54 16.62
N GLU A 315 -17.81 -10.00 16.54
CA GLU A 315 -17.54 -8.57 16.71
C GLU A 315 -18.17 -7.76 15.58
N ILE A 316 -18.01 -8.18 14.33
CA ILE A 316 -18.66 -7.56 13.16
C ILE A 316 -20.19 -7.59 13.33
N THR A 317 -20.74 -8.74 13.69
CA THR A 317 -22.18 -8.89 13.94
C THR A 317 -22.67 -7.98 15.07
N SER A 318 -21.87 -7.80 16.12
CA SER A 318 -22.19 -6.92 17.24
C SER A 318 -22.22 -5.46 16.83
N LEU A 319 -21.25 -5.02 16.01
CA LEU A 319 -21.22 -3.66 15.45
C LEU A 319 -22.42 -3.40 14.52
N ILE A 320 -22.79 -4.37 13.69
CA ILE A 320 -23.97 -4.26 12.83
C ILE A 320 -25.26 -4.16 13.65
N LYS A 321 -25.43 -5.03 14.67
CA LYS A 321 -26.59 -4.96 15.58
C LYS A 321 -26.66 -3.63 16.32
N TYR A 322 -25.50 -3.11 16.73
CA TYR A 322 -25.41 -1.79 17.35
C TYR A 322 -25.87 -0.71 16.38
N GLN A 323 -25.42 -0.74 15.12
CA GLN A 323 -25.85 0.21 14.08
C GLN A 323 -27.35 0.15 13.85
N ILE A 324 -27.94 -1.06 13.75
CA ILE A 324 -29.39 -1.24 13.56
C ILE A 324 -30.19 -0.67 14.74
N LYS A 325 -29.75 -0.99 15.96
CA LYS A 325 -30.49 -0.67 17.17
C LYS A 325 -30.42 0.80 17.55
N GLU A 326 -29.22 1.36 17.53
CA GLU A 326 -28.95 2.71 18.05
C GLU A 326 -28.98 3.76 16.93
N ASN A 327 -28.89 3.35 15.66
CA ASN A 327 -28.82 4.21 14.47
C ASN A 327 -27.93 5.46 14.70
N PRO A 328 -26.66 5.26 15.15
CA PRO A 328 -25.79 6.36 15.49
C PRO A 328 -25.48 7.21 14.26
N GLN A 329 -25.49 8.53 14.46
CA GLN A 329 -24.96 9.46 13.47
C GLN A 329 -23.46 9.62 13.75
N TRP A 330 -22.63 8.97 12.94
CA TRP A 330 -21.18 9.01 13.12
C TRP A 330 -20.60 10.36 12.72
N LYS A 331 -19.76 10.92 13.59
CA LYS A 331 -18.94 12.09 13.29
C LYS A 331 -17.61 11.60 12.75
N PHE A 332 -17.27 11.99 11.52
CA PHE A 332 -15.98 11.69 10.91
C PHE A 332 -15.01 12.85 11.08
N GLU A 333 -13.84 12.54 11.60
CA GLU A 333 -12.70 13.44 11.72
C GLU A 333 -11.55 12.83 10.91
N SER A 334 -10.60 13.62 10.45
CA SER A 334 -9.46 13.11 9.69
C SER A 334 -8.19 13.89 9.96
N TYR A 335 -7.09 13.17 9.91
CA TYR A 335 -5.75 13.71 10.00
C TYR A 335 -4.83 12.98 9.01
N GLN A 336 -3.82 13.67 8.50
CA GLN A 336 -2.78 13.08 7.66
C GLN A 336 -1.44 13.53 8.19
N LEU A 337 -0.50 12.59 8.34
CA LEU A 337 0.87 12.92 8.68
C LEU A 337 1.48 13.75 7.54
N THR A 338 2.25 14.75 7.91
CA THR A 338 2.98 15.63 7.00
C THR A 338 4.48 15.43 7.14
N GLY A 339 5.24 15.89 6.16
CA GLY A 339 6.69 15.81 6.17
C GLY A 339 7.28 16.43 4.90
N GLU A 340 8.60 16.42 4.81
CA GLU A 340 9.36 16.96 3.69
C GLU A 340 9.90 15.83 2.82
N GLY A 341 9.92 16.06 1.50
CA GLY A 341 10.48 15.11 0.54
C GLY A 341 12.03 15.11 0.60
N ASP A 342 12.63 13.91 0.47
CA ASP A 342 14.07 13.73 0.39
C ASP A 342 14.43 12.52 -0.48
N GLN A 343 15.72 12.36 -0.79
CA GLN A 343 16.26 11.21 -1.52
C GLN A 343 17.20 10.44 -0.60
N LEU A 344 16.74 9.32 -0.03
CA LEU A 344 17.50 8.52 0.92
C LEU A 344 17.60 7.06 0.46
N PHE A 345 18.59 6.38 1.03
CA PHE A 345 18.82 4.96 0.78
C PHE A 345 17.67 4.12 1.34
N SER A 346 17.07 3.30 0.48
CA SER A 346 16.07 2.30 0.86
C SER A 346 16.75 0.92 0.92
N PRO A 347 16.85 0.32 2.11
CA PRO A 347 17.40 -1.03 2.25
C PRO A 347 16.66 -2.07 1.42
N GLU A 348 15.35 -1.93 1.29
CA GLU A 348 14.50 -2.87 0.53
C GLU A 348 14.75 -2.78 -0.98
N LEU A 349 15.01 -1.58 -1.50
CA LEU A 349 15.37 -1.37 -2.91
C LEU A 349 16.86 -1.61 -3.16
N GLY A 350 17.71 -1.45 -2.13
CA GLY A 350 19.17 -1.45 -2.26
C GLY A 350 19.72 -0.22 -3.00
N SER A 351 18.91 0.84 -3.13
CA SER A 351 19.24 2.06 -3.85
C SER A 351 18.62 3.30 -3.20
N THR A 352 19.00 4.48 -3.67
CA THR A 352 18.40 5.75 -3.26
C THR A 352 17.03 5.90 -3.90
N ALA A 353 16.05 6.28 -3.09
CA ALA A 353 14.67 6.48 -3.51
C ALA A 353 14.08 7.75 -2.88
N TYR A 354 13.05 8.29 -3.52
CA TYR A 354 12.24 9.35 -2.91
C TYR A 354 11.58 8.84 -1.63
N VAL A 355 11.65 9.65 -0.57
CA VAL A 355 11.05 9.38 0.73
C VAL A 355 10.40 10.64 1.29
N THR A 356 9.52 10.49 2.26
CA THR A 356 8.98 11.59 3.05
C THR A 356 9.54 11.51 4.47
N LEU A 357 10.34 12.49 4.87
CA LEU A 357 10.76 12.67 6.25
C LEU A 357 9.59 13.21 7.06
N VAL A 358 8.97 12.33 7.84
CA VAL A 358 7.77 12.70 8.61
C VAL A 358 8.13 13.71 9.69
N ASP A 359 7.35 14.81 9.76
CA ASP A 359 7.52 15.83 10.79
C ASP A 359 7.21 15.22 12.17
N PRO A 360 8.14 15.30 13.15
CA PRO A 360 7.92 14.84 14.51
C PRO A 360 6.71 15.50 15.19
N THR A 361 6.42 16.77 14.87
CA THR A 361 5.24 17.47 15.36
C THR A 361 3.97 16.82 14.83
N SER A 362 3.96 16.45 13.55
CA SER A 362 2.84 15.75 12.92
C SER A 362 2.61 14.37 13.53
N ILE A 363 3.67 13.63 13.90
CA ILE A 363 3.55 12.35 14.61
C ILE A 363 2.92 12.55 15.99
N THR A 364 3.38 13.56 16.75
CA THR A 364 2.82 13.89 18.07
C THR A 364 1.35 14.28 17.94
N MET A 365 1.01 15.11 16.97
CA MET A 365 -0.36 15.51 16.71
C MET A 365 -1.26 14.32 16.38
N ALA A 366 -0.77 13.36 15.58
CA ALA A 366 -1.49 12.12 15.26
C ALA A 366 -1.77 11.31 16.53
N HIS A 367 -0.74 11.11 17.36
CA HIS A 367 -0.88 10.44 18.65
C HIS A 367 -1.94 11.10 19.53
N ASP A 368 -1.81 12.41 19.75
CA ASP A 368 -2.69 13.17 20.65
C ASP A 368 -4.15 13.17 20.14
N LYS A 369 -4.37 13.26 18.84
CA LYS A 369 -5.71 13.17 18.23
C LYS A 369 -6.33 11.78 18.40
N ILE A 370 -5.57 10.71 18.21
CA ILE A 370 -6.00 9.34 18.44
C ILE A 370 -6.37 9.15 19.92
N GLU A 371 -5.50 9.55 20.84
CA GLU A 371 -5.74 9.48 22.28
C GLU A 371 -6.96 10.33 22.71
N ALA A 372 -7.13 11.53 22.13
CA ALA A 372 -8.31 12.35 22.40
C ALA A 372 -9.60 11.58 22.08
N VAL A 373 -9.68 10.95 20.90
CA VAL A 373 -10.87 10.18 20.48
C VAL A 373 -11.07 8.94 21.36
N LEU A 374 -9.99 8.21 21.68
CA LEU A 374 -10.05 7.06 22.60
C LEU A 374 -10.59 7.46 23.98
N HIS A 375 -10.28 8.69 24.45
CA HIS A 375 -10.76 9.25 25.71
C HIS A 375 -12.06 10.07 25.58
N GLY A 376 -12.78 9.96 24.48
CA GLY A 376 -14.09 10.57 24.27
C GLY A 376 -14.08 12.07 23.97
N LYS A 377 -12.95 12.61 23.53
CA LYS A 377 -12.82 13.99 23.06
C LYS A 377 -12.80 14.04 21.54
N SER A 378 -13.06 15.21 20.96
CA SER A 378 -12.88 15.43 19.51
C SER A 378 -11.41 15.60 19.18
N ALA A 379 -10.93 15.00 18.10
CA ALA A 379 -9.59 15.22 17.56
C ALA A 379 -9.38 16.68 17.12
N ASP A 380 -10.44 17.39 16.73
CA ASP A 380 -10.40 18.82 16.41
C ASP A 380 -10.06 19.70 17.62
N SER A 381 -10.19 19.18 18.84
CA SER A 381 -9.78 19.90 20.06
C SER A 381 -8.26 19.96 20.24
N ILE A 382 -7.52 19.13 19.51
CA ILE A 382 -6.07 19.11 19.48
C ILE A 382 -5.62 20.00 18.32
N THR A 383 -5.02 21.14 18.66
CA THR A 383 -4.48 22.12 17.71
C THR A 383 -2.95 22.10 17.77
N GLU A 384 -2.31 22.48 16.68
CA GLU A 384 -0.86 22.66 16.68
C GLU A 384 -0.46 23.60 17.81
N PRO A 385 0.65 23.32 18.54
CA PRO A 385 1.19 24.24 19.50
C PRO A 385 1.47 25.55 18.77
N VAL A 386 0.82 26.63 19.18
CA VAL A 386 1.13 27.96 18.68
C VAL A 386 2.61 28.17 19.00
N SER A 387 3.45 28.19 17.97
CA SER A 387 4.81 28.63 18.15
C SER A 387 4.72 30.09 18.60
N ASP A 388 4.89 30.31 19.91
CA ASP A 388 5.10 31.64 20.46
C ASP A 388 6.42 32.19 19.90
N PHE A 389 6.39 32.56 18.63
CA PHE A 389 7.23 33.64 18.15
C PHE A 389 6.66 34.93 18.74
N THR A 390 6.77 35.09 20.06
CA THR A 390 6.78 36.41 20.64
C THR A 390 7.93 37.12 19.96
N SER A 391 7.57 37.94 19.02
CA SER A 391 8.44 38.97 18.46
C SER A 391 9.18 39.61 19.63
N ASN A 392 10.49 39.37 19.66
CA ASN A 392 11.36 40.11 20.54
C ASN A 392 11.22 41.60 20.13
N GLU A 393 10.37 42.32 20.83
CA GLU A 393 10.34 43.76 20.75
C GLU A 393 11.72 44.30 21.10
N GLY A 394 12.42 44.83 20.13
CA GLY A 394 13.67 45.50 20.44
C GLY A 394 14.70 45.61 19.33
N TYR A 395 14.27 45.81 18.08
CA TYR A 395 15.17 46.40 17.08
C TYR A 395 14.44 47.49 16.31
N VAL A 396 14.64 48.75 16.73
CA VAL A 396 14.29 49.93 15.94
C VAL A 396 15.45 50.23 15.03
N PRO A 397 15.35 50.12 13.69
CA PRO A 397 16.41 50.59 12.83
C PRO A 397 16.31 52.12 12.76
N SER A 398 17.37 52.79 13.15
CA SER A 398 17.55 54.23 12.90
C SER A 398 17.51 54.53 11.39
N SER A 399 16.66 55.42 11.03
CA SER A 399 16.53 56.01 9.70
C SER A 399 17.85 56.63 9.23
N SER A 400 18.47 56.14 8.13
CA SER A 400 19.17 57.03 7.20
C SER A 400 19.42 56.34 5.87
N SER A 401 19.03 57.08 4.80
CA SER A 401 19.45 57.04 3.41
C SER A 401 18.91 55.93 2.49
N SER A 402 18.05 56.40 1.61
CA SER A 402 17.73 55.92 0.28
C SER A 402 18.93 55.42 -0.51
N ASP A 403 18.92 54.15 -0.88
CA ASP A 403 19.42 53.75 -2.19
C ASP A 403 18.72 52.43 -2.58
N GLY A 404 18.20 52.42 -3.80
CA GLY A 404 17.36 51.31 -4.30
C GLY A 404 18.13 50.02 -4.39
N LEU A 405 17.63 49.02 -3.66
CA LEU A 405 17.91 47.63 -3.94
C LEU A 405 16.58 46.96 -4.27
N GLN A 406 16.53 46.46 -5.48
CA GLN A 406 15.53 45.62 -6.05
C GLN A 406 15.45 44.37 -5.14
N GLU A 407 14.29 44.13 -4.56
CA GLU A 407 14.03 42.87 -3.83
C GLU A 407 14.11 41.74 -4.88
N ASP A 408 15.20 40.97 -4.81
CA ASP A 408 15.29 39.69 -5.51
C ASP A 408 14.28 38.74 -4.90
N TYR A 409 13.14 38.61 -5.53
CA TYR A 409 12.18 37.54 -5.27
C TYR A 409 12.88 36.24 -5.63
N TYR A 410 13.25 35.48 -4.58
CA TYR A 410 13.75 34.11 -4.74
C TYR A 410 12.61 33.22 -5.21
N ASP A 411 12.58 32.93 -6.51
CA ASP A 411 11.74 31.91 -7.11
C ASP A 411 12.48 30.58 -7.01
N PRO A 412 12.04 29.64 -6.15
CA PRO A 412 12.69 28.35 -6.01
C PRO A 412 12.59 27.48 -7.29
N TYR A 413 11.84 27.93 -8.32
CA TYR A 413 11.65 27.22 -9.59
C TYR A 413 12.36 27.91 -10.79
N ALA A 414 13.03 29.02 -10.59
CA ALA A 414 13.70 29.78 -11.65
C ALA A 414 14.86 29.05 -12.37
N GLY A 415 15.27 27.85 -11.85
CA GLY A 415 16.29 26.99 -12.47
C GLY A 415 15.73 25.88 -13.36
N LEU A 416 14.41 25.68 -13.44
CA LEU A 416 13.78 24.59 -14.18
C LEU A 416 13.35 24.90 -15.59
N GLN A 417 13.88 25.97 -16.20
CA GLN A 417 13.54 26.38 -17.58
C GLN A 417 14.15 25.49 -18.70
N ASN A 418 14.69 24.32 -18.36
CA ASN A 418 15.17 23.35 -19.36
C ASN A 418 14.53 21.96 -19.18
N TYR A 419 13.24 21.90 -18.88
CA TYR A 419 12.50 20.67 -19.18
C TYR A 419 12.18 20.68 -20.67
N PRO A 420 12.53 19.63 -21.41
CA PRO A 420 12.09 19.46 -22.78
C PRO A 420 10.56 19.46 -22.81
N ASP A 421 10.02 20.17 -23.81
CA ASP A 421 8.59 20.20 -24.08
C ASP A 421 8.06 18.78 -24.37
N TYR A 422 7.34 18.19 -23.40
CA TYR A 422 6.84 16.82 -23.45
C TYR A 422 5.55 16.67 -24.27
N THR A 423 5.28 17.60 -25.21
CA THR A 423 4.06 17.54 -26.01
C THR A 423 4.16 16.66 -27.25
N GLU A 424 5.29 16.05 -27.62
CA GLU A 424 5.38 15.26 -28.85
C GLU A 424 6.01 13.86 -28.76
N ASN A 425 6.32 13.28 -27.57
CA ASN A 425 6.78 11.88 -27.52
C ASN A 425 6.49 11.23 -26.16
N ASN A 426 5.22 11.19 -25.77
CA ASN A 426 4.80 10.46 -24.57
C ASN A 426 4.49 9.00 -24.93
N THR A 427 5.53 8.19 -25.15
CA THR A 427 5.43 6.73 -25.28
C THR A 427 5.73 5.97 -23.98
N TYR A 428 5.70 6.65 -22.82
CA TYR A 428 6.05 6.06 -21.54
C TYR A 428 4.95 6.25 -20.49
N TYR A 429 3.87 5.63 -20.69
CA TYR A 429 2.96 5.02 -19.73
C TYR A 429 1.78 4.46 -20.53
N ASP A 430 1.86 3.17 -20.87
CA ASP A 430 0.73 2.47 -21.48
C ASP A 430 -0.14 1.90 -20.33
N PRO A 431 -1.28 2.53 -20.02
CA PRO A 431 -2.23 2.03 -19.04
C PRO A 431 -2.89 0.72 -19.46
N SER A 432 -2.80 0.33 -20.74
CA SER A 432 -3.37 -0.93 -21.28
C SER A 432 -2.70 -2.16 -20.70
N TYR A 433 -1.62 -1.98 -19.91
CA TYR A 433 -0.88 -3.08 -19.32
C TYR A 433 -1.62 -3.75 -18.14
N TYR A 434 -2.63 -3.08 -17.58
CA TYR A 434 -3.43 -3.62 -16.47
C TYR A 434 -4.87 -3.96 -16.84
N ASP A 435 -5.31 -3.67 -18.09
CA ASP A 435 -6.69 -3.81 -18.54
C ASP A 435 -6.83 -4.69 -19.80
N GLN A 436 -6.03 -5.75 -19.95
CA GLN A 436 -6.39 -6.79 -20.92
C GLN A 436 -7.36 -7.76 -20.20
N PRO A 437 -8.63 -7.83 -20.59
CA PRO A 437 -9.45 -8.98 -20.28
C PRO A 437 -8.71 -10.21 -20.81
N LEU A 438 -8.60 -11.25 -20.01
CA LEU A 438 -8.17 -12.56 -20.48
C LEU A 438 -9.16 -12.97 -21.58
N GLU A 439 -8.87 -12.67 -22.85
CA GLU A 439 -9.53 -13.31 -23.95
C GLU A 439 -9.27 -14.81 -23.81
N ASP A 440 -10.32 -15.59 -23.81
CA ASP A 440 -10.33 -17.05 -23.83
C ASP A 440 -9.37 -17.57 -24.90
N ALA A 441 -8.11 -17.81 -24.51
CA ALA A 441 -7.20 -18.58 -25.33
C ALA A 441 -7.72 -20.01 -25.28
N ALA A 442 -8.45 -20.39 -26.34
CA ALA A 442 -8.88 -21.76 -26.59
C ALA A 442 -7.70 -22.70 -26.41
N ILE A 443 -7.75 -23.50 -25.37
CA ILE A 443 -6.81 -24.60 -25.13
C ILE A 443 -6.99 -25.58 -26.30
N PRO A 444 -5.95 -25.84 -27.12
CA PRO A 444 -6.06 -26.92 -28.10
C PRO A 444 -6.18 -28.22 -27.32
N SER A 445 -7.27 -28.94 -27.54
CA SER A 445 -7.50 -30.29 -27.05
C SER A 445 -6.43 -31.23 -27.65
N ASN A 446 -5.37 -31.52 -26.91
CA ASN A 446 -4.52 -32.64 -27.22
C ASN A 446 -5.20 -33.90 -26.69
N ASP A 447 -5.76 -34.63 -27.63
CA ASP A 447 -6.29 -35.98 -27.49
C ASP A 447 -5.13 -36.91 -27.09
N LEU A 448 -4.97 -37.17 -25.81
CA LEU A 448 -4.13 -38.21 -25.26
C LEU A 448 -5.03 -39.40 -24.92
N SER A 449 -5.35 -40.23 -25.94
CA SER A 449 -5.88 -41.55 -25.73
C SER A 449 -4.85 -42.40 -24.95
N LEU A 450 -5.25 -42.77 -23.72
CA LEU A 450 -4.57 -43.77 -22.92
C LEU A 450 -4.73 -45.15 -23.58
N PRO A 451 -3.71 -46.00 -23.58
CA PRO A 451 -3.84 -47.38 -24.09
C PRO A 451 -4.70 -48.21 -23.12
N GLU A 452 -5.62 -49.00 -23.68
CA GLU A 452 -6.44 -49.99 -22.97
C GLU A 452 -5.55 -51.04 -22.33
N GLU A 453 -5.75 -51.32 -21.05
CA GLU A 453 -5.18 -52.48 -20.37
C GLU A 453 -5.94 -53.74 -20.79
N GLU A 454 -5.24 -54.73 -21.33
CA GLU A 454 -5.78 -56.05 -21.53
C GLU A 454 -5.90 -56.82 -20.19
N PRO A 455 -6.94 -57.62 -19.99
CA PRO A 455 -7.13 -58.41 -18.77
C PRO A 455 -6.19 -59.65 -18.80
N ILE A 456 -5.47 -59.83 -17.70
CA ILE A 456 -4.67 -61.03 -17.43
C ILE A 456 -5.60 -62.13 -16.94
N GLU A 457 -5.58 -63.30 -17.58
CA GLU A 457 -6.15 -64.55 -17.09
C GLU A 457 -5.46 -65.08 -15.85
#